data_98a4005f4c991cd6b357a96976815a71
#
_entry.id   98a4005f4c991cd6b357a96976815a71
#
_cell.length_a   1.000
_cell.length_b   1.000
_cell.length_c   1.000
_cell.angle_alpha   90.00
_cell.angle_beta   90.00
_cell.angle_gamma   90.00
#
_symmetry.space_group_name_H-M   'P 1'
#
loop_
_entity.id
_entity.type
_entity.pdbx_description
1 polymer ?
#
loop_
_entity_poly.entity_id
_entity_poly.type
_entity_poly.pdbx_seq_one_letter_code
_entity_poly.pdbx_strand_id
1 'polypeptide(L)'
;MGENDLDYGYEPFADTPEYRAVNETIVQRWVNAMREAGSVHLDRIVDLATGVGTMVQLLIEKLPRAAKPKDVVCVDMSDRALEQAGANLAGSVDRVTPIHSPVQDLALEPESVDMAMWGNGVHYLTGEEQRRTFERIREALRPGGWFLFNSAFVAESRPAETLAFYRGQIATAVRSLRERGVKREKSTPAAESAMFLPLSHYRQMLEQTGFRVEEVREVVAQLYQSAWEKISGFSQYAAGALHGYPLDDAAEALVAAVKPALEQYGFVDEHGERYVPRHWYFAIARKELGALRSGE
;
A
#
# COMPACT_ATOMS: atom_id res chain seq x y z
N MET A 1 -12.04 -24.46 13.33
CA MET A 1 -12.32 -23.08 12.87
C MET A 1 -11.00 -22.59 12.32
N GLY A 2 -10.90 -22.41 11.01
CA GLY A 2 -9.64 -22.15 10.32
C GLY A 2 -9.15 -20.73 10.54
N GLU A 3 -7.85 -20.60 10.75
CA GLU A 3 -7.09 -19.38 11.03
C GLU A 3 -6.94 -18.41 9.85
N ASN A 4 -7.81 -18.42 8.84
CA ASN A 4 -7.56 -17.73 7.57
C ASN A 4 -8.65 -16.75 7.10
N ASP A 5 -9.59 -16.38 7.95
CA ASP A 5 -10.47 -15.24 7.62
C ASP A 5 -9.91 -13.98 8.31
N LEU A 6 -8.80 -13.47 7.78
CA LEU A 6 -8.41 -12.08 8.03
C LEU A 6 -9.52 -11.23 7.44
N ASP A 7 -10.46 -10.82 8.31
CA ASP A 7 -11.49 -9.88 7.93
C ASP A 7 -10.79 -8.66 7.31
N TYR A 8 -11.00 -8.45 6.00
CA TYR A 8 -10.35 -7.36 5.26
C TYR A 8 -10.94 -6.03 5.71
N GLY A 9 -10.55 -5.59 6.91
CA GLY A 9 -10.99 -4.34 7.53
C GLY A 9 -10.37 -3.08 6.91
N TYR A 10 -9.59 -3.21 5.79
CA TYR A 10 -9.02 -2.06 5.09
C TYR A 10 -9.99 -1.41 4.09
N GLU A 11 -10.98 -2.15 3.60
CA GLU A 11 -11.97 -1.69 2.61
C GLU A 11 -12.64 -0.35 2.99
N PRO A 12 -13.10 -0.13 4.24
CA PRO A 12 -13.72 1.13 4.62
C PRO A 12 -12.79 2.35 4.46
N PHE A 13 -11.48 2.17 4.65
CA PHE A 13 -10.50 3.22 4.42
C PHE A 13 -10.20 3.39 2.93
N ALA A 14 -10.09 2.29 2.18
CA ALA A 14 -9.88 2.32 0.72
C ALA A 14 -10.99 3.07 -0.03
N ASP A 15 -12.20 3.08 0.51
CA ASP A 15 -13.37 3.78 -0.04
C ASP A 15 -13.43 5.28 0.33
N THR A 16 -12.44 5.80 1.08
CA THR A 16 -12.44 7.22 1.42
C THR A 16 -12.05 8.08 0.21
N PRO A 17 -12.66 9.29 0.07
CA PRO A 17 -12.28 10.23 -0.98
C PRO A 17 -10.79 10.59 -0.93
N GLU A 18 -10.25 10.73 0.27
CA GLU A 18 -8.85 11.10 0.50
C GLU A 18 -7.89 10.00 0.00
N TYR A 19 -8.18 8.74 0.31
CA TYR A 19 -7.39 7.61 -0.18
C TYR A 19 -7.48 7.50 -1.71
N ARG A 20 -8.69 7.66 -2.27
CA ARG A 20 -8.86 7.64 -3.72
C ARG A 20 -8.09 8.79 -4.38
N ALA A 21 -8.19 10.01 -3.88
CA ALA A 21 -7.53 11.19 -4.45
C ALA A 21 -6.01 11.08 -4.46
N VAL A 22 -5.38 10.59 -3.36
CA VAL A 22 -3.93 10.39 -3.32
C VAL A 22 -3.49 9.32 -4.33
N ASN A 23 -4.22 8.21 -4.42
CA ASN A 23 -3.90 7.15 -5.39
C ASN A 23 -4.14 7.59 -6.84
N GLU A 24 -5.17 8.40 -7.10
CA GLU A 24 -5.36 9.03 -8.42
C GLU A 24 -4.17 9.89 -8.85
N THR A 25 -3.65 10.68 -7.92
CA THR A 25 -2.46 11.52 -8.17
C THR A 25 -1.24 10.66 -8.50
N ILE A 26 -1.01 9.60 -7.73
CA ILE A 26 0.08 8.65 -7.94
C ILE A 26 -0.06 7.96 -9.30
N VAL A 27 -1.21 7.37 -9.57
CA VAL A 27 -1.46 6.65 -10.83
C VAL A 27 -1.38 7.58 -12.04
N GLN A 28 -1.88 8.82 -11.91
CA GLN A 28 -1.73 9.81 -13.00
C GLN A 28 -0.26 10.07 -13.33
N ARG A 29 0.62 10.16 -12.31
CA ARG A 29 2.05 10.34 -12.53
C ARG A 29 2.67 9.12 -13.18
N TRP A 30 2.28 7.90 -12.77
CA TRP A 30 2.72 6.66 -13.40
C TRP A 30 2.36 6.62 -14.90
N VAL A 31 1.11 6.91 -15.23
CA VAL A 31 0.66 6.97 -16.64
C VAL A 31 1.44 8.01 -17.44
N ASN A 32 1.71 9.18 -16.85
CA ASN A 32 2.50 10.22 -17.51
C ASN A 32 3.95 9.75 -17.76
N ALA A 33 4.59 9.11 -16.78
CA ALA A 33 5.95 8.58 -16.94
C ALA A 33 6.04 7.52 -18.06
N MET A 34 5.06 6.63 -18.15
CA MET A 34 4.98 5.65 -19.23
C MET A 34 4.82 6.32 -20.60
N ARG A 35 3.99 7.37 -20.71
CA ARG A 35 3.81 8.15 -21.95
C ARG A 35 5.09 8.89 -22.33
N GLU A 36 5.74 9.55 -21.38
CA GLU A 36 7.02 10.25 -21.58
C GLU A 36 8.11 9.31 -22.10
N ALA A 37 8.10 8.05 -21.66
CA ALA A 37 9.01 7.01 -22.13
C ALA A 37 8.61 6.38 -23.48
N GLY A 38 7.50 6.80 -24.09
CA GLY A 38 6.99 6.24 -25.33
C GLY A 38 6.46 4.80 -25.23
N SER A 39 6.24 4.31 -24.00
CA SER A 39 5.88 2.91 -23.73
C SER A 39 4.53 2.84 -23.01
N VAL A 40 3.45 2.69 -23.76
CA VAL A 40 2.11 2.52 -23.19
C VAL A 40 1.40 1.32 -23.83
N HIS A 41 2.09 0.20 -23.90
CA HIS A 41 1.44 -1.05 -24.28
C HIS A 41 1.55 -2.02 -23.12
N LEU A 42 0.41 -2.42 -22.57
CA LEU A 42 0.30 -3.31 -21.42
C LEU A 42 -0.65 -4.46 -21.80
N ASP A 43 -0.11 -5.64 -22.09
CA ASP A 43 -0.94 -6.81 -22.32
C ASP A 43 -1.33 -7.48 -21.00
N ARG A 44 -0.35 -7.66 -20.10
CA ARG A 44 -0.54 -8.33 -18.82
C ARG A 44 0.14 -7.56 -17.70
N ILE A 45 -0.61 -7.33 -16.62
CA ILE A 45 -0.09 -6.66 -15.41
C ILE A 45 -0.34 -7.53 -14.18
N VAL A 46 0.46 -7.33 -13.13
CA VAL A 46 0.24 -7.92 -11.81
C VAL A 46 0.13 -6.84 -10.76
N ASP A 47 -0.87 -6.96 -9.89
CA ASP A 47 -1.07 -6.11 -8.71
C ASP A 47 -0.90 -6.96 -7.44
N LEU A 48 0.08 -6.57 -6.61
CA LEU A 48 0.45 -7.28 -5.40
C LEU A 48 -0.19 -6.62 -4.18
N ALA A 49 -0.72 -7.44 -3.29
CA ALA A 49 -1.59 -6.99 -2.20
C ALA A 49 -2.72 -6.11 -2.76
N THR A 50 -3.42 -6.66 -3.75
CA THR A 50 -4.36 -5.93 -4.61
C THR A 50 -5.53 -5.33 -3.83
N GLY A 51 -5.87 -5.91 -2.66
CA GLY A 51 -7.06 -5.54 -1.92
C GLY A 51 -8.29 -5.64 -2.82
N VAL A 52 -9.12 -4.62 -2.81
CA VAL A 52 -10.33 -4.54 -3.67
C VAL A 52 -10.05 -4.06 -5.11
N GLY A 53 -8.78 -3.94 -5.51
CA GLY A 53 -8.37 -3.57 -6.87
C GLY A 53 -8.38 -2.07 -7.17
N THR A 54 -8.42 -1.21 -6.17
CA THR A 54 -8.52 0.26 -6.35
C THR A 54 -7.41 0.82 -7.25
N MET A 55 -6.15 0.40 -7.06
CA MET A 55 -5.03 0.91 -7.86
C MET A 55 -5.15 0.52 -9.34
N VAL A 56 -5.57 -0.72 -9.61
CA VAL A 56 -5.79 -1.22 -10.98
C VAL A 56 -6.95 -0.48 -11.64
N GLN A 57 -8.06 -0.28 -10.93
CA GLN A 57 -9.19 0.50 -11.45
C GLN A 57 -8.76 1.89 -11.89
N LEU A 58 -8.05 2.62 -11.02
CA LEU A 58 -7.53 3.94 -11.31
C LEU A 58 -6.57 3.94 -12.51
N LEU A 59 -5.73 2.92 -12.63
CA LEU A 59 -4.84 2.78 -13.77
C LEU A 59 -5.65 2.62 -15.07
N ILE A 60 -6.62 1.71 -15.09
CA ILE A 60 -7.46 1.43 -16.27
C ILE A 60 -8.28 2.66 -16.67
N GLU A 61 -8.79 3.43 -15.69
CA GLU A 61 -9.53 4.67 -15.94
C GLU A 61 -8.68 5.72 -16.65
N LYS A 62 -7.39 5.83 -16.28
CA LYS A 62 -6.46 6.85 -16.81
C LYS A 62 -5.72 6.45 -18.07
N LEU A 63 -5.69 5.17 -18.40
CA LEU A 63 -5.05 4.68 -19.63
C LEU A 63 -5.93 4.91 -20.87
N PRO A 64 -5.33 5.29 -22.02
CA PRO A 64 -6.03 5.25 -23.29
C PRO A 64 -6.56 3.83 -23.58
N ARG A 65 -7.70 3.72 -24.26
CA ARG A 65 -8.32 2.42 -24.55
C ARG A 65 -7.38 1.41 -25.16
N ALA A 66 -6.52 1.85 -26.10
CA ALA A 66 -5.56 0.99 -26.79
C ALA A 66 -4.39 0.52 -25.90
N ALA A 67 -4.21 1.13 -24.72
CA ALA A 67 -3.12 0.82 -23.79
C ALA A 67 -3.61 0.06 -22.56
N LYS A 68 -4.91 -0.20 -22.43
CA LYS A 68 -5.48 -0.94 -21.29
C LYS A 68 -5.00 -2.40 -21.32
N PRO A 69 -4.62 -2.96 -20.16
CA PRO A 69 -4.22 -4.36 -20.09
C PRO A 69 -5.39 -5.27 -20.46
N LYS A 70 -5.08 -6.39 -21.09
CA LYS A 70 -6.05 -7.45 -21.38
C LYS A 70 -6.18 -8.41 -20.20
N ASP A 71 -5.09 -8.64 -19.50
CA ASP A 71 -5.01 -9.58 -18.38
C ASP A 71 -4.47 -8.88 -17.13
N VAL A 72 -5.20 -8.99 -16.03
CA VAL A 72 -4.81 -8.49 -14.72
C VAL A 72 -4.69 -9.64 -13.75
N VAL A 73 -3.50 -9.83 -13.21
CA VAL A 73 -3.24 -10.79 -12.13
C VAL A 73 -3.37 -10.05 -10.80
N CYS A 74 -4.34 -10.45 -9.98
CA CYS A 74 -4.58 -9.90 -8.64
C CYS A 74 -4.04 -10.87 -7.60
N VAL A 75 -3.06 -10.44 -6.80
CA VAL A 75 -2.43 -11.26 -5.75
C VAL A 75 -2.78 -10.71 -4.39
N ASP A 76 -3.41 -11.51 -3.55
CA ASP A 76 -3.74 -11.15 -2.16
C ASP A 76 -3.86 -12.40 -1.29
N MET A 77 -3.79 -12.24 0.03
CA MET A 77 -4.01 -13.31 1.02
C MET A 77 -5.48 -13.44 1.41
N SER A 78 -6.35 -12.51 1.00
CA SER A 78 -7.77 -12.49 1.30
C SER A 78 -8.58 -12.91 0.09
N ASP A 79 -9.27 -14.05 0.17
CA ASP A 79 -10.20 -14.50 -0.88
C ASP A 79 -11.31 -13.48 -1.10
N ARG A 80 -11.84 -12.88 -0.02
CA ARG A 80 -12.86 -11.83 -0.10
C ARG A 80 -12.36 -10.60 -0.88
N ALA A 81 -11.11 -10.17 -0.64
CA ALA A 81 -10.51 -9.07 -1.37
C ALA A 81 -10.37 -9.41 -2.87
N LEU A 82 -9.92 -10.62 -3.20
CA LEU A 82 -9.80 -11.12 -4.57
C LEU A 82 -11.15 -11.19 -5.28
N GLU A 83 -12.20 -11.70 -4.62
CA GLU A 83 -13.56 -11.72 -5.15
C GLU A 83 -14.06 -10.29 -5.46
N GLN A 84 -13.85 -9.36 -4.53
CA GLN A 84 -14.25 -7.97 -4.71
C GLN A 84 -13.45 -7.29 -5.83
N ALA A 85 -12.13 -7.52 -5.90
CA ALA A 85 -11.29 -7.01 -7.00
C ALA A 85 -11.78 -7.56 -8.35
N GLY A 86 -12.10 -8.85 -8.43
CA GLY A 86 -12.69 -9.46 -9.62
C GLY A 86 -14.00 -8.80 -10.04
N ALA A 87 -14.90 -8.56 -9.09
CA ALA A 87 -16.17 -7.87 -9.34
C ALA A 87 -15.96 -6.42 -9.82
N ASN A 88 -15.05 -5.69 -9.17
CA ASN A 88 -14.75 -4.30 -9.48
C ASN A 88 -14.07 -4.12 -10.86
N LEU A 89 -13.32 -5.11 -11.31
CA LEU A 89 -12.61 -5.08 -12.61
C LEU A 89 -13.42 -5.72 -13.75
N ALA A 90 -14.56 -6.33 -13.44
CA ALA A 90 -15.40 -7.01 -14.41
C ALA A 90 -15.80 -6.08 -15.57
N GLY A 91 -15.61 -6.52 -16.81
CA GLY A 91 -15.91 -5.74 -18.01
C GLY A 91 -14.93 -4.60 -18.34
N SER A 92 -13.94 -4.35 -17.48
CA SER A 92 -12.91 -3.33 -17.72
C SER A 92 -11.69 -3.91 -18.43
N VAL A 93 -11.46 -5.22 -18.30
CA VAL A 93 -10.38 -6.00 -18.92
C VAL A 93 -10.93 -7.32 -19.44
N ASP A 94 -10.18 -8.01 -20.32
CA ASP A 94 -10.61 -9.29 -20.91
C ASP A 94 -10.55 -10.41 -19.87
N ARG A 95 -9.59 -10.38 -18.94
CA ARG A 95 -9.40 -11.39 -17.90
C ARG A 95 -8.87 -10.81 -16.59
N VAL A 96 -9.43 -11.29 -15.49
CA VAL A 96 -8.87 -11.11 -14.14
C VAL A 96 -8.47 -12.49 -13.61
N THR A 97 -7.22 -12.63 -13.19
CA THR A 97 -6.66 -13.88 -12.66
C THR A 97 -6.35 -13.69 -11.17
N PRO A 98 -7.19 -14.20 -10.26
CA PRO A 98 -6.91 -14.14 -8.84
C PRO A 98 -5.83 -15.17 -8.46
N ILE A 99 -4.92 -14.77 -7.58
CA ILE A 99 -3.91 -15.63 -6.95
C ILE A 99 -3.99 -15.41 -5.45
N HIS A 100 -4.52 -16.39 -4.73
CA HIS A 100 -4.53 -16.42 -3.27
C HIS A 100 -3.15 -16.87 -2.77
N SER A 101 -2.29 -15.90 -2.47
CA SER A 101 -0.91 -16.17 -2.04
C SER A 101 -0.32 -14.94 -1.32
N PRO A 102 0.57 -15.16 -0.34
CA PRO A 102 1.45 -14.08 0.14
C PRO A 102 2.33 -13.59 -1.01
N VAL A 103 2.57 -12.27 -1.06
CA VAL A 103 3.30 -11.64 -2.17
C VAL A 103 4.75 -12.12 -2.29
N GLN A 104 5.39 -12.50 -1.17
CA GLN A 104 6.74 -13.05 -1.15
C GLN A 104 6.85 -14.46 -1.77
N ASP A 105 5.72 -15.13 -1.96
CA ASP A 105 5.63 -16.44 -2.60
C ASP A 105 5.09 -16.37 -4.04
N LEU A 106 5.04 -15.16 -4.60
CA LEU A 106 4.63 -14.93 -5.99
C LEU A 106 5.36 -15.88 -6.94
N ALA A 107 4.58 -16.62 -7.73
CA ALA A 107 5.07 -17.57 -8.73
C ALA A 107 4.41 -17.26 -10.08
N LEU A 108 5.06 -16.43 -10.87
CA LEU A 108 4.69 -16.14 -12.26
C LEU A 108 5.80 -16.64 -13.19
N GLU A 109 5.42 -16.99 -14.40
CA GLU A 109 6.39 -17.33 -15.45
C GLU A 109 7.35 -16.14 -15.68
N PRO A 110 8.64 -16.40 -15.88
CA PRO A 110 9.60 -15.35 -16.20
C PRO A 110 9.17 -14.56 -17.43
N GLU A 111 9.39 -13.24 -17.38
CA GLU A 111 9.13 -12.31 -18.48
C GLU A 111 7.70 -12.38 -19.05
N SER A 112 6.73 -12.66 -18.17
CA SER A 112 5.32 -12.85 -18.53
C SER A 112 4.44 -11.62 -18.34
N VAL A 113 4.91 -10.58 -17.63
CA VAL A 113 4.14 -9.36 -17.35
C VAL A 113 4.87 -8.10 -17.82
N ASP A 114 4.09 -7.10 -18.25
CA ASP A 114 4.61 -5.81 -18.71
C ASP A 114 4.80 -4.82 -17.56
N MET A 115 4.00 -4.99 -16.52
CA MET A 115 4.00 -4.11 -15.35
C MET A 115 3.62 -4.87 -14.09
N ALA A 116 4.29 -4.53 -12.99
CA ALA A 116 3.91 -4.90 -11.63
C ALA A 116 3.57 -3.64 -10.83
N MET A 117 2.54 -3.74 -10.00
CA MET A 117 2.16 -2.70 -9.03
C MET A 117 2.18 -3.27 -7.62
N TRP A 118 2.55 -2.44 -6.64
CA TRP A 118 2.50 -2.81 -5.23
C TRP A 118 2.21 -1.59 -4.36
N GLY A 119 0.99 -1.49 -3.90
CA GLY A 119 0.52 -0.38 -3.07
C GLY A 119 0.41 -0.75 -1.59
N ASN A 120 1.02 0.03 -0.70
CA ASN A 120 0.86 -0.04 0.77
C ASN A 120 1.00 -1.44 1.42
N GLY A 121 1.75 -2.37 0.80
CA GLY A 121 1.91 -3.74 1.29
C GLY A 121 3.31 -4.09 1.81
N VAL A 122 4.35 -3.35 1.40
CA VAL A 122 5.76 -3.69 1.67
C VAL A 122 6.12 -3.72 3.15
N HIS A 123 5.48 -2.90 3.96
CA HIS A 123 5.76 -2.75 5.39
C HIS A 123 5.29 -3.93 6.26
N TYR A 124 4.56 -4.89 5.67
CA TYR A 124 4.19 -6.14 6.34
C TYR A 124 5.24 -7.24 6.24
N LEU A 125 6.28 -7.03 5.44
CA LEU A 125 7.31 -8.02 5.17
C LEU A 125 8.62 -7.70 5.90
N THR A 126 9.33 -8.75 6.29
CA THR A 126 10.73 -8.66 6.73
C THR A 126 11.62 -8.16 5.59
N GLY A 127 12.81 -7.64 5.90
CA GLY A 127 13.74 -7.20 4.85
C GLY A 127 14.13 -8.32 3.87
N GLU A 128 14.23 -9.56 4.33
CA GLU A 128 14.51 -10.71 3.48
C GLU A 128 13.33 -11.06 2.56
N GLU A 129 12.10 -11.00 3.08
CA GLU A 129 10.88 -11.21 2.27
C GLU A 129 10.69 -10.09 1.26
N GLN A 130 10.96 -8.83 1.63
CA GLN A 130 10.94 -7.69 0.70
C GLN A 130 11.90 -7.92 -0.45
N ARG A 131 13.16 -8.30 -0.16
CA ARG A 131 14.17 -8.60 -1.18
C ARG A 131 13.71 -9.72 -2.11
N ARG A 132 13.25 -10.84 -1.55
CA ARG A 132 12.73 -11.97 -2.32
C ARG A 132 11.54 -11.57 -3.21
N THR A 133 10.64 -10.74 -2.70
CA THR A 133 9.50 -10.24 -3.48
C THR A 133 9.97 -9.39 -4.66
N PHE A 134 10.91 -8.47 -4.45
CA PHE A 134 11.45 -7.66 -5.55
C PHE A 134 12.16 -8.50 -6.61
N GLU A 135 12.92 -9.53 -6.19
CA GLU A 135 13.55 -10.48 -7.12
C GLU A 135 12.51 -11.22 -7.98
N ARG A 136 11.43 -11.73 -7.37
CA ARG A 136 10.35 -12.41 -8.08
C ARG A 136 9.59 -11.48 -9.02
N ILE A 137 9.31 -10.25 -8.61
CA ILE A 137 8.72 -9.23 -9.48
C ILE A 137 9.63 -9.00 -10.69
N ARG A 138 10.94 -8.84 -10.46
CA ARG A 138 11.91 -8.64 -11.53
C ARG A 138 11.96 -9.83 -12.49
N GLU A 139 11.93 -11.05 -11.98
CA GLU A 139 11.88 -12.26 -12.82
C GLU A 139 10.64 -12.28 -13.70
N ALA A 140 9.47 -11.99 -13.14
CA ALA A 140 8.20 -11.99 -13.86
C ALA A 140 8.08 -10.88 -14.90
N LEU A 141 8.73 -9.74 -14.70
CA LEU A 141 8.69 -8.61 -15.63
C LEU A 141 9.47 -8.90 -16.91
N ARG A 142 8.92 -8.49 -18.05
CA ARG A 142 9.62 -8.43 -19.32
C ARG A 142 10.79 -7.44 -19.26
N PRO A 143 11.84 -7.58 -20.10
CA PRO A 143 12.90 -6.58 -20.21
C PRO A 143 12.32 -5.19 -20.46
N GLY A 144 12.72 -4.20 -19.65
CA GLY A 144 12.18 -2.84 -19.69
C GLY A 144 10.78 -2.68 -19.08
N GLY A 145 10.22 -3.73 -18.49
CA GLY A 145 8.93 -3.70 -17.79
C GLY A 145 8.93 -2.76 -16.58
N TRP A 146 7.75 -2.28 -16.22
CA TRP A 146 7.55 -1.28 -15.18
C TRP A 146 7.29 -1.92 -13.82
N PHE A 147 7.91 -1.38 -12.78
CA PHE A 147 7.53 -1.64 -11.40
C PHE A 147 7.11 -0.35 -10.72
N LEU A 148 5.86 -0.32 -10.26
CA LEU A 148 5.20 0.84 -9.67
C LEU A 148 4.88 0.52 -8.21
N PHE A 149 5.51 1.26 -7.31
CA PHE A 149 5.47 1.00 -5.89
C PHE A 149 5.02 2.23 -5.12
N ASN A 150 4.16 2.09 -4.11
CA ASN A 150 3.87 3.17 -3.18
C ASN A 150 3.75 2.68 -1.74
N SER A 151 3.99 3.58 -0.78
CA SER A 151 3.76 3.34 0.63
C SER A 151 3.53 4.64 1.41
N ALA A 152 2.60 4.58 2.36
CA ALA A 152 2.43 5.57 3.43
C ALA A 152 3.13 5.14 4.74
N PHE A 153 3.97 4.10 4.69
CA PHE A 153 4.60 3.46 5.85
C PHE A 153 6.13 3.45 5.73
N VAL A 154 6.69 4.56 5.27
CA VAL A 154 8.13 4.82 5.28
C VAL A 154 8.48 5.80 6.40
N ALA A 155 9.74 5.89 6.80
CA ALA A 155 10.17 6.76 7.88
C ALA A 155 9.74 8.22 7.66
N GLU A 156 9.83 8.69 6.42
CA GLU A 156 9.46 10.04 5.99
C GLU A 156 7.95 10.29 5.96
N SER A 157 7.11 9.24 6.02
CA SER A 157 5.64 9.38 6.00
C SER A 157 5.05 10.01 7.26
N ARG A 158 5.86 10.15 8.32
CA ARG A 158 5.47 10.78 9.58
C ARG A 158 6.42 11.91 9.94
N PRO A 159 6.31 13.06 9.28
CA PRO A 159 7.13 14.22 9.59
C PRO A 159 6.87 14.73 11.01
N ALA A 160 7.82 15.52 11.55
CA ALA A 160 7.82 15.93 12.96
C ALA A 160 6.53 16.64 13.38
N GLU A 161 5.94 17.44 12.50
CA GLU A 161 4.71 18.20 12.74
C GLU A 161 3.46 17.32 12.96
N THR A 162 3.46 16.09 12.45
CA THR A 162 2.33 15.15 12.61
C THR A 162 2.49 14.22 13.82
N LEU A 163 3.68 14.15 14.40
CA LEU A 163 3.97 13.22 15.51
C LEU A 163 3.14 13.51 16.76
N ALA A 164 2.76 14.78 17.00
CA ALA A 164 1.93 15.15 18.14
C ALA A 164 0.55 14.48 18.09
N PHE A 165 -0.07 14.43 16.89
CA PHE A 165 -1.34 13.74 16.67
C PHE A 165 -1.21 12.24 16.99
N TYR A 166 -0.23 11.54 16.39
CA TYR A 166 -0.06 10.10 16.62
C TYR A 166 0.16 9.76 18.10
N ARG A 167 1.03 10.54 18.78
CA ARG A 167 1.29 10.37 20.21
C ARG A 167 0.05 10.65 21.05
N GLY A 168 -0.69 11.69 20.71
CA GLY A 168 -1.93 12.05 21.39
C GLY A 168 -3.02 10.99 21.24
N GLN A 169 -3.22 10.49 20.03
CA GLN A 169 -4.16 9.40 19.75
C GLN A 169 -3.80 8.14 20.54
N ILE A 170 -2.55 7.68 20.47
CA ILE A 170 -2.09 6.50 21.20
C ILE A 170 -2.22 6.69 22.71
N ALA A 171 -1.82 7.84 23.26
CA ALA A 171 -1.91 8.12 24.69
C ALA A 171 -3.36 8.10 25.18
N THR A 172 -4.28 8.67 24.40
CA THR A 172 -5.72 8.67 24.70
C THR A 172 -6.30 7.26 24.66
N ALA A 173 -5.98 6.48 23.62
CA ALA A 173 -6.41 5.09 23.49
C ALA A 173 -5.89 4.21 24.64
N VAL A 174 -4.60 4.32 24.99
CA VAL A 174 -4.01 3.58 26.13
C VAL A 174 -4.66 3.94 27.46
N ARG A 175 -5.02 5.21 27.67
CA ARG A 175 -5.76 5.63 28.87
C ARG A 175 -7.12 4.96 28.95
N SER A 176 -7.88 5.00 27.87
CA SER A 176 -9.20 4.35 27.78
C SER A 176 -9.11 2.84 28.03
N LEU A 177 -8.13 2.16 27.44
CA LEU A 177 -7.91 0.72 27.69
C LEU A 177 -7.62 0.41 29.15
N ARG A 178 -6.81 1.24 29.83
CA ARG A 178 -6.53 1.09 31.26
C ARG A 178 -7.76 1.30 32.11
N GLU A 179 -8.58 2.31 31.82
CA GLU A 179 -9.83 2.59 32.52
C GLU A 179 -10.84 1.44 32.39
N ARG A 180 -10.84 0.76 31.23
CA ARG A 180 -11.63 -0.45 30.96
C ARG A 180 -11.02 -1.73 31.56
N GLY A 181 -9.83 -1.65 32.16
CA GLY A 181 -9.14 -2.80 32.75
C GLY A 181 -8.49 -3.75 31.74
N VAL A 182 -8.36 -3.33 30.44
CA VAL A 182 -7.74 -4.12 29.40
C VAL A 182 -6.22 -4.15 29.60
N LYS A 183 -5.65 -5.35 29.67
CA LYS A 183 -4.22 -5.54 29.94
C LYS A 183 -3.45 -5.77 28.64
N ARG A 184 -2.25 -5.17 28.61
CA ARG A 184 -1.30 -5.41 27.52
C ARG A 184 -0.53 -6.71 27.75
N GLU A 185 -0.45 -7.57 26.75
CA GLU A 185 0.44 -8.75 26.76
C GLU A 185 1.88 -8.32 26.43
N LYS A 186 2.80 -8.59 27.35
CA LYS A 186 4.20 -8.14 27.22
C LYS A 186 5.06 -9.02 26.32
N SER A 187 4.63 -10.25 26.05
CA SER A 187 5.38 -11.26 25.28
C SER A 187 5.10 -11.23 23.78
N THR A 188 4.17 -10.41 23.30
CA THR A 188 3.84 -10.31 21.88
C THR A 188 5.02 -9.67 21.12
N PRO A 189 5.56 -10.27 20.05
CA PRO A 189 6.57 -9.64 19.20
C PRO A 189 6.04 -8.35 18.57
N ALA A 190 6.89 -7.34 18.35
CA ALA A 190 6.49 -6.12 17.66
C ALA A 190 6.00 -6.48 16.24
N ALA A 191 4.87 -5.90 15.84
CA ALA A 191 4.40 -6.06 14.47
C ALA A 191 5.41 -5.44 13.50
N GLU A 192 5.77 -6.14 12.42
CA GLU A 192 6.70 -5.63 11.40
C GLU A 192 6.19 -4.35 10.75
N SER A 193 4.87 -4.22 10.63
CA SER A 193 4.20 -2.98 10.21
C SER A 193 4.50 -1.75 11.08
N ALA A 194 5.13 -1.93 12.24
CA ALA A 194 5.61 -0.83 13.08
C ALA A 194 7.02 -0.33 12.69
N MET A 195 7.75 -1.06 11.82
CA MET A 195 9.08 -0.70 11.35
C MET A 195 8.95 0.19 10.10
N PHE A 196 9.05 1.50 10.29
CA PHE A 196 9.08 2.46 9.19
C PHE A 196 10.51 2.59 8.68
N LEU A 197 10.84 1.83 7.63
CA LEU A 197 12.16 1.92 6.99
C LEU A 197 12.26 3.20 6.13
N PRO A 198 13.45 3.80 5.99
CA PRO A 198 13.62 5.00 5.20
C PRO A 198 13.50 4.72 3.69
N LEU A 199 13.11 5.73 2.91
CA LEU A 199 13.02 5.64 1.44
C LEU A 199 14.34 5.18 0.80
N SER A 200 15.47 5.59 1.36
CA SER A 200 16.79 5.15 0.90
C SER A 200 16.99 3.64 0.96
N HIS A 201 16.39 2.97 1.95
CA HIS A 201 16.41 1.51 2.07
C HIS A 201 15.68 0.85 0.88
N TYR A 202 14.46 1.30 0.57
CA TYR A 202 13.67 0.74 -0.55
C TYR A 202 14.33 1.03 -1.89
N ARG A 203 14.87 2.23 -2.08
CA ARG A 203 15.62 2.59 -3.28
C ARG A 203 16.83 1.68 -3.48
N GLN A 204 17.65 1.53 -2.44
CA GLN A 204 18.83 0.67 -2.48
C GLN A 204 18.45 -0.79 -2.77
N MET A 205 17.39 -1.30 -2.16
CA MET A 205 16.91 -2.66 -2.38
C MET A 205 16.45 -2.86 -3.82
N LEU A 206 15.71 -1.91 -4.41
CA LEU A 206 15.31 -1.94 -5.82
C LEU A 206 16.54 -1.99 -6.74
N GLU A 207 17.52 -1.10 -6.51
CA GLU A 207 18.75 -1.06 -7.31
C GLU A 207 19.57 -2.36 -7.17
N GLN A 208 19.70 -2.90 -5.96
CA GLN A 208 20.41 -4.18 -5.70
C GLN A 208 19.70 -5.39 -6.34
N THR A 209 18.39 -5.34 -6.50
CA THR A 209 17.63 -6.39 -7.17
C THR A 209 17.51 -6.19 -8.68
N GLY A 210 18.23 -5.22 -9.27
CA GLY A 210 18.36 -5.00 -10.71
C GLY A 210 17.23 -4.19 -11.33
N PHE A 211 16.65 -3.29 -10.55
CA PHE A 211 15.78 -2.25 -11.07
C PHE A 211 16.55 -0.94 -11.23
N ARG A 212 16.25 -0.20 -12.29
CA ARG A 212 16.59 1.21 -12.42
C ARG A 212 15.47 2.06 -11.85
N VAL A 213 15.73 2.80 -10.78
CA VAL A 213 14.77 3.73 -10.19
C VAL A 213 14.76 5.01 -11.00
N GLU A 214 13.65 5.26 -11.70
CA GLU A 214 13.46 6.44 -12.57
C GLU A 214 13.05 7.66 -11.76
N GLU A 215 12.18 7.46 -10.77
CA GLU A 215 11.57 8.54 -10.00
C GLU A 215 11.18 8.06 -8.60
N VAL A 216 11.35 8.95 -7.62
CA VAL A 216 10.75 8.83 -6.28
C VAL A 216 10.11 10.17 -5.95
N ARG A 217 8.83 10.17 -5.58
CA ARG A 217 8.09 11.39 -5.20
C ARG A 217 7.19 11.17 -3.99
N GLU A 218 6.86 12.30 -3.40
CA GLU A 218 5.89 12.44 -2.33
C GLU A 218 4.55 12.97 -2.86
N VAL A 219 3.46 12.45 -2.27
CA VAL A 219 2.11 12.99 -2.38
C VAL A 219 1.54 13.11 -0.98
N VAL A 220 1.01 14.27 -0.63
CA VAL A 220 0.43 14.53 0.69
C VAL A 220 -1.09 14.51 0.59
N ALA A 221 -1.74 13.68 1.40
CA ALA A 221 -3.19 13.68 1.57
C ALA A 221 -3.56 14.35 2.90
N GLN A 222 -4.60 15.18 2.88
CA GLN A 222 -5.23 15.68 4.09
C GLN A 222 -6.25 14.64 4.56
N LEU A 223 -5.95 13.92 5.63
CA LEU A 223 -6.88 12.95 6.19
C LEU A 223 -7.74 13.61 7.27
N TYR A 224 -9.05 13.62 7.04
CA TYR A 224 -10.05 14.13 7.95
C TYR A 224 -10.49 13.06 8.96
N GLN A 225 -11.36 13.42 9.91
CA GLN A 225 -11.78 12.55 11.00
C GLN A 225 -12.27 11.19 10.51
N SER A 226 -13.16 11.16 9.51
CA SER A 226 -13.73 9.91 9.01
C SER A 226 -12.66 8.95 8.45
N ALA A 227 -11.68 9.48 7.70
CA ALA A 227 -10.59 8.65 7.17
C ALA A 227 -9.69 8.12 8.27
N TRP A 228 -9.39 8.95 9.30
CA TRP A 228 -8.62 8.51 10.46
C TRP A 228 -9.36 7.47 11.31
N GLU A 229 -10.68 7.60 11.49
CA GLU A 229 -11.49 6.60 12.19
C GLU A 229 -11.47 5.26 11.44
N LYS A 230 -11.66 5.28 10.11
CA LYS A 230 -11.66 4.07 9.28
C LYS A 230 -10.32 3.34 9.31
N ILE A 231 -9.19 4.06 9.12
CA ILE A 231 -7.88 3.39 9.21
C ILE A 231 -7.55 2.93 10.63
N SER A 232 -8.01 3.65 11.66
CA SER A 232 -7.81 3.26 13.06
C SER A 232 -8.60 2.01 13.44
N GLY A 233 -9.71 1.72 12.78
CA GLY A 233 -10.49 0.49 12.92
C GLY A 233 -9.90 -0.71 12.21
N PHE A 234 -8.92 -0.52 11.33
CA PHE A 234 -8.25 -1.62 10.64
C PHE A 234 -7.34 -2.40 11.58
N SER A 235 -7.58 -3.71 11.73
CA SER A 235 -6.94 -4.56 12.73
C SER A 235 -5.41 -4.54 12.66
N GLN A 236 -4.82 -4.54 11.47
CA GLN A 236 -3.36 -4.52 11.32
C GLN A 236 -2.76 -3.15 11.67
N TYR A 237 -3.48 -2.04 11.40
CA TYR A 237 -3.08 -0.73 11.88
C TYR A 237 -3.13 -0.67 13.40
N ALA A 238 -4.20 -1.20 14.01
CA ALA A 238 -4.36 -1.27 15.47
C ALA A 238 -3.26 -2.12 16.12
N ALA A 239 -2.91 -3.28 15.52
CA ALA A 239 -1.82 -4.13 15.97
C ALA A 239 -0.47 -3.42 15.98
N GLY A 240 -0.19 -2.61 14.95
CA GLY A 240 1.03 -1.80 14.90
C GLY A 240 1.05 -0.64 15.88
N ALA A 241 -0.08 0.05 16.06
CA ALA A 241 -0.19 1.24 16.91
C ALA A 241 -0.28 0.91 18.41
N LEU A 242 -1.03 -0.14 18.76
CA LEU A 242 -1.29 -0.58 20.15
C LEU A 242 -0.84 -2.04 20.37
N HIS A 243 0.40 -2.28 20.02
CA HIS A 243 1.05 -3.57 20.11
C HIS A 243 0.84 -4.26 21.49
N GLY A 244 0.40 -5.53 21.46
CA GLY A 244 0.17 -6.36 22.64
C GLY A 244 -1.17 -6.17 23.33
N TYR A 245 -2.04 -5.29 22.83
CA TYR A 245 -3.45 -5.24 23.28
C TYR A 245 -4.30 -6.18 22.39
N PRO A 246 -5.45 -6.70 22.92
CA PRO A 246 -6.42 -7.41 22.09
C PRO A 246 -6.86 -6.53 20.91
N LEU A 247 -6.93 -7.10 19.69
CA LEU A 247 -7.10 -6.32 18.47
C LEU A 247 -8.38 -5.49 18.42
N ASP A 248 -9.51 -6.08 18.82
CA ASP A 248 -10.81 -5.40 18.82
C ASP A 248 -10.83 -4.22 19.81
N ASP A 249 -10.31 -4.43 21.02
CA ASP A 249 -10.18 -3.39 22.04
C ASP A 249 -9.23 -2.27 21.58
N ALA A 250 -8.14 -2.62 20.91
CA ALA A 250 -7.16 -1.69 20.38
C ALA A 250 -7.77 -0.83 19.26
N ALA A 251 -8.47 -1.46 18.31
CA ALA A 251 -9.14 -0.77 17.22
C ALA A 251 -10.22 0.19 17.72
N GLU A 252 -11.10 -0.28 18.61
CA GLU A 252 -12.15 0.56 19.24
C GLU A 252 -11.57 1.76 19.99
N ALA A 253 -10.51 1.54 20.78
CA ALA A 253 -9.87 2.60 21.54
C ALA A 253 -9.17 3.63 20.64
N LEU A 254 -8.54 3.18 19.54
CA LEU A 254 -7.91 4.08 18.57
C LEU A 254 -8.95 4.91 17.81
N VAL A 255 -10.07 4.31 17.38
CA VAL A 255 -11.17 5.02 16.73
C VAL A 255 -11.72 6.11 17.66
N ALA A 256 -12.03 5.75 18.92
CA ALA A 256 -12.53 6.70 19.90
C ALA A 256 -11.54 7.84 20.21
N ALA A 257 -10.24 7.60 20.06
CA ALA A 257 -9.18 8.58 20.29
C ALA A 257 -8.95 9.56 19.12
N VAL A 258 -9.50 9.31 17.92
CA VAL A 258 -9.29 10.15 16.74
C VAL A 258 -9.77 11.59 16.97
N LYS A 259 -11.04 11.74 17.30
CA LYS A 259 -11.65 13.07 17.48
C LYS A 259 -10.90 13.94 18.49
N PRO A 260 -10.66 13.50 19.76
CA PRO A 260 -9.94 14.34 20.73
C PRO A 260 -8.49 14.63 20.30
N ALA A 261 -7.82 13.70 19.61
CA ALA A 261 -6.48 13.96 19.08
C ALA A 261 -6.49 14.99 17.94
N LEU A 262 -7.48 14.94 17.04
CA LEU A 262 -7.66 15.95 15.98
C LEU A 262 -7.99 17.33 16.57
N GLU A 263 -8.87 17.40 17.58
CA GLU A 263 -9.22 18.65 18.24
C GLU A 263 -8.00 19.34 18.87
N GLN A 264 -7.07 18.54 19.41
CA GLN A 264 -5.90 19.06 20.10
C GLN A 264 -4.71 19.31 19.18
N TYR A 265 -4.47 18.46 18.17
CA TYR A 265 -3.23 18.43 17.39
C TYR A 265 -3.44 18.54 15.89
N GLY A 266 -4.70 18.51 15.41
CA GLY A 266 -4.99 18.61 13.98
C GLY A 266 -4.75 20.01 13.44
N PHE A 267 -4.36 20.06 12.18
CA PHE A 267 -4.32 21.27 11.37
C PHE A 267 -5.75 21.68 11.01
N VAL A 268 -5.91 22.93 10.59
CA VAL A 268 -7.21 23.47 10.17
C VAL A 268 -7.10 23.91 8.71
N ASP A 269 -8.03 23.46 7.87
CA ASP A 269 -8.10 23.86 6.47
C ASP A 269 -8.83 25.21 6.27
N GLU A 270 -8.99 25.62 5.02
CA GLU A 270 -9.67 26.87 4.65
C GLU A 270 -11.17 26.89 4.99
N HIS A 271 -11.78 25.73 5.22
CA HIS A 271 -13.19 25.57 5.61
C HIS A 271 -13.38 25.44 7.11
N GLY A 272 -12.29 25.46 7.88
CA GLY A 272 -12.31 25.30 9.34
C GLY A 272 -12.38 23.84 9.80
N GLU A 273 -12.24 22.86 8.88
CA GLU A 273 -12.22 21.45 9.22
C GLU A 273 -10.82 20.99 9.68
N ARG A 274 -10.79 20.05 10.61
CA ARG A 274 -9.53 19.55 11.15
C ARG A 274 -9.07 18.32 10.39
N TYR A 275 -7.79 18.30 10.05
CA TYR A 275 -7.14 17.21 9.36
C TYR A 275 -5.73 16.96 9.92
N VAL A 276 -5.14 15.81 9.57
CA VAL A 276 -3.69 15.57 9.72
C VAL A 276 -3.14 15.13 8.37
N PRO A 277 -2.07 15.76 7.87
CA PRO A 277 -1.47 15.36 6.62
C PRO A 277 -0.85 13.96 6.77
N ARG A 278 -1.09 13.13 5.79
CA ARG A 278 -0.44 11.82 5.63
C ARG A 278 0.38 11.84 4.36
N HIS A 279 1.64 11.47 4.48
CA HIS A 279 2.59 11.49 3.38
C HIS A 279 2.69 10.10 2.76
N TRP A 280 2.38 10.01 1.45
CA TRP A 280 2.61 8.86 0.61
C TRP A 280 3.85 9.08 -0.23
N TYR A 281 4.66 8.06 -0.34
CA TYR A 281 5.80 8.06 -1.25
C TYR A 281 5.58 6.99 -2.29
N PHE A 282 5.92 7.30 -3.54
CA PHE A 282 5.90 6.34 -4.61
C PHE A 282 7.22 6.33 -5.37
N ALA A 283 7.54 5.18 -5.94
CA ALA A 283 8.66 5.00 -6.84
C ALA A 283 8.16 4.48 -8.19
N ILE A 284 8.83 4.92 -9.24
CA ILE A 284 8.74 4.38 -10.59
C ILE A 284 10.06 3.73 -10.88
N ALA A 285 10.05 2.44 -11.17
CA ALA A 285 11.24 1.69 -11.49
C ALA A 285 11.03 0.85 -12.76
N ARG A 286 12.10 0.47 -13.42
CA ARG A 286 12.09 -0.41 -14.59
C ARG A 286 13.06 -1.56 -14.41
N LYS A 287 12.66 -2.74 -14.87
CA LYS A 287 13.61 -3.83 -15.05
C LYS A 287 14.67 -3.39 -16.06
N GLU A 288 15.94 -3.44 -15.67
CA GLU A 288 17.03 -3.13 -16.59
C GLU A 288 16.99 -4.05 -17.80
N LEU A 289 17.20 -3.48 -18.96
CA LEU A 289 17.50 -4.26 -20.17
C LEU A 289 18.80 -4.99 -19.88
N GLY A 290 18.76 -6.31 -19.81
CA GLY A 290 19.98 -7.09 -19.66
C GLY A 290 21.01 -6.58 -20.67
N ALA A 291 22.25 -6.35 -20.23
CA ALA A 291 23.32 -6.03 -21.18
C ALA A 291 23.22 -7.04 -22.33
N LEU A 292 23.01 -6.55 -23.55
CA LEU A 292 23.16 -7.37 -24.74
C LEU A 292 24.49 -8.09 -24.54
N ARG A 293 24.47 -9.40 -24.32
CA ARG A 293 25.72 -10.17 -24.37
C ARG A 293 26.28 -9.84 -25.75
N SER A 294 27.28 -8.94 -25.73
CA SER A 294 28.07 -8.68 -26.94
C SER A 294 28.56 -10.06 -27.40
N GLY A 295 27.95 -10.50 -28.51
CA GLY A 295 28.18 -11.82 -29.05
C GLY A 295 29.66 -12.05 -29.28
N GLU A 296 30.09 -13.23 -28.90
CA GLU A 296 31.27 -13.89 -29.49
C GLU A 296 31.05 -14.13 -30.99
#